data_d01332f0e75cd2e2c9a37c1e72b1c455
#
_entry.id   d01332f0e75cd2e2c9a37c1e72b1c455
#
_cell.length_a   1.000
_cell.length_b   1.000
_cell.length_c   1.000
_cell.angle_alpha   90.00
_cell.angle_beta   90.00
_cell.angle_gamma   90.00
#
_symmetry.space_group_name_H-M   'P 1'
#
loop_
_entity.id
_entity.type
_entity.pdbx_description
1 polymer ?
#
loop_
_entity_poly.entity_id
_entity_poly.type
_entity_poly.pdbx_seq_one_letter_code
_entity_poly.pdbx_strand_id
1 'polypeptide(L)'
;DSDPVIPDGPEDPIAIDPTPELLNAIVHKPFYPTEKTPHIYLEMPFTAHVDIQLYNILGQNLGTVYNEMMTQGSIEINIRERMPQYLATGKYIYRIRVQDKKLSKSVMVT
;
A
#
# COMPACT_ATOMS: atom_id res chain seq x y z
N ASP A 1 -17.30 31.27 -13.32
CA ASP A 1 -17.77 30.30 -12.67
C ASP A 1 -16.74 29.35 -12.47
N SER A 2 -16.92 28.75 -11.75
CA SER A 2 -16.16 27.88 -11.45
C SER A 2 -16.26 26.66 -12.14
N ASP A 3 -16.08 26.66 -13.34
CA ASP A 3 -16.04 25.46 -13.98
C ASP A 3 -15.02 24.59 -13.42
N PRO A 4 -15.30 23.36 -13.21
CA PRO A 4 -14.30 22.46 -12.82
C PRO A 4 -13.28 22.37 -13.90
N VAL A 5 -12.06 22.32 -13.51
CA VAL A 5 -11.00 22.14 -14.43
C VAL A 5 -11.04 20.70 -14.89
N ILE A 6 -11.11 20.53 -16.18
CA ILE A 6 -11.11 19.20 -16.75
C ILE A 6 -9.70 18.93 -17.20
N PRO A 7 -9.05 17.90 -16.68
CA PRO A 7 -7.68 17.64 -17.08
C PRO A 7 -7.62 17.24 -18.53
N ASP A 8 -6.58 17.66 -19.17
CA ASP A 8 -6.36 17.30 -20.54
C ASP A 8 -5.74 15.93 -20.61
N GLY A 9 -5.99 15.22 -21.64
CA GLY A 9 -5.38 13.94 -21.89
C GLY A 9 -6.11 12.83 -21.15
N PRO A 10 -5.49 11.68 -21.04
CA PRO A 10 -6.13 10.55 -20.40
C PRO A 10 -6.41 10.88 -18.96
N GLU A 11 -7.57 10.48 -18.52
CA GLU A 11 -7.97 10.76 -17.18
C GLU A 11 -7.42 9.74 -16.25
N ASP A 12 -6.85 10.18 -15.15
CA ASP A 12 -6.50 9.28 -14.08
C ASP A 12 -7.77 8.96 -13.28
N PRO A 13 -7.80 7.82 -12.64
CA PRO A 13 -8.94 7.54 -11.75
C PRO A 13 -9.07 8.63 -10.70
N ILE A 14 -10.30 9.00 -10.39
CA ILE A 14 -10.54 10.04 -9.43
C ILE A 14 -10.30 9.49 -8.03
N ALA A 15 -9.39 10.10 -7.30
CA ALA A 15 -9.10 9.71 -5.94
C ALA A 15 -10.19 10.22 -5.01
N ILE A 16 -10.51 9.43 -4.02
CA ILE A 16 -11.50 9.78 -3.04
C ILE A 16 -10.79 10.15 -1.74
N ASP A 17 -11.24 11.23 -1.08
CA ASP A 17 -10.74 11.57 0.23
C ASP A 17 -11.48 10.69 1.23
N PRO A 18 -10.82 9.71 1.83
CA PRO A 18 -11.53 8.68 2.57
C PRO A 18 -12.09 9.17 3.89
N THR A 19 -13.32 8.77 4.19
CA THR A 19 -13.90 8.95 5.49
C THR A 19 -13.42 7.85 6.43
N PRO A 20 -13.62 7.99 7.74
CA PRO A 20 -13.23 6.91 8.64
C PRO A 20 -13.89 5.58 8.33
N GLU A 21 -15.13 5.58 7.86
CA GLU A 21 -15.79 4.33 7.50
C GLU A 21 -15.11 3.67 6.31
N LEU A 22 -14.72 4.47 5.34
CA LEU A 22 -14.02 3.91 4.17
C LEU A 22 -12.65 3.37 4.55
N LEU A 23 -11.96 4.08 5.44
CA LEU A 23 -10.66 3.58 5.90
C LEU A 23 -10.79 2.26 6.63
N ASN A 24 -11.83 2.11 7.42
CA ASN A 24 -12.06 0.87 8.16
C ASN A 24 -12.44 -0.27 7.23
N ALA A 25 -12.90 0.02 6.04
CA ALA A 25 -13.24 -1.01 5.06
C ALA A 25 -12.05 -1.50 4.28
N ILE A 26 -10.89 -0.84 4.41
CA ILE A 26 -9.68 -1.30 3.75
C ILE A 26 -9.18 -2.55 4.45
N VAL A 27 -8.91 -3.60 3.66
CA VAL A 27 -8.37 -4.84 4.20
C VAL A 27 -6.92 -4.91 3.81
N HIS A 28 -6.04 -5.07 4.78
CA HIS A 28 -4.61 -5.27 4.50
C HIS A 28 -4.05 -6.25 5.51
N LYS A 29 -3.24 -7.16 5.02
CA LYS A 29 -2.64 -8.16 5.89
C LYS A 29 -1.42 -8.76 5.22
N PRO A 30 -0.48 -9.29 6.01
CA PRO A 30 0.59 -10.08 5.42
C PRO A 30 0.00 -11.39 4.89
N PHE A 31 0.57 -11.87 3.81
CA PHE A 31 0.05 -13.02 3.13
C PHE A 31 1.22 -13.84 2.59
N TYR A 32 1.16 -15.15 2.74
CA TYR A 32 2.26 -16.02 2.37
C TYR A 32 1.72 -17.12 1.45
N PRO A 33 1.63 -16.84 0.13
CA PRO A 33 1.08 -17.84 -0.81
C PRO A 33 1.95 -19.07 -0.92
N THR A 34 3.27 -18.92 -0.69
CA THR A 34 4.15 -20.06 -0.59
C THR A 34 5.04 -19.82 0.61
N GLU A 35 5.67 -20.91 1.06
CA GLU A 35 6.62 -20.78 2.13
C GLU A 35 7.70 -19.81 1.73
N LYS A 36 8.09 -18.92 2.57
CA LYS A 36 9.19 -17.99 2.36
C LYS A 36 8.91 -16.88 1.37
N THR A 37 7.64 -16.63 1.02
CA THR A 37 7.32 -15.57 0.08
C THR A 37 6.37 -14.58 0.74
N PRO A 38 6.90 -13.57 1.44
CA PRO A 38 6.03 -12.60 2.10
C PRO A 38 5.36 -11.68 1.09
N HIS A 39 4.07 -11.55 1.21
CA HIS A 39 3.27 -10.65 0.39
C HIS A 39 2.44 -9.76 1.29
N ILE A 40 1.99 -8.66 0.75
CA ILE A 40 0.97 -7.84 1.38
C ILE A 40 -0.28 -7.98 0.55
N TYR A 41 -1.37 -8.43 1.17
CA TYR A 41 -2.67 -8.43 0.53
C TYR A 41 -3.34 -7.12 0.84
N LEU A 42 -3.81 -6.44 -0.17
CA LEU A 42 -4.48 -5.15 0.00
C LEU A 42 -5.76 -5.13 -0.80
N GLU A 43 -6.86 -4.84 -0.13
CA GLU A 43 -8.15 -4.71 -0.78
C GLU A 43 -8.65 -3.30 -0.55
N MET A 44 -8.84 -2.56 -1.62
CA MET A 44 -9.27 -1.17 -1.57
C MET A 44 -10.72 -1.06 -1.97
N PRO A 45 -11.57 -0.51 -1.11
CA PRO A 45 -12.99 -0.32 -1.44
C PRO A 45 -13.24 0.93 -2.29
N PHE A 46 -12.19 1.70 -2.61
CA PHE A 46 -12.33 2.91 -3.41
C PHE A 46 -11.01 3.19 -4.12
N THR A 47 -11.02 4.11 -5.05
CA THR A 47 -9.83 4.50 -5.80
C THR A 47 -9.08 5.58 -5.03
N ALA A 48 -7.78 5.37 -4.84
CA ALA A 48 -6.95 6.34 -4.14
C ALA A 48 -5.49 6.06 -4.41
N HIS A 49 -4.66 7.04 -4.12
CA HIS A 49 -3.21 6.86 -4.20
C HIS A 49 -2.75 6.08 -2.97
N VAL A 50 -1.99 5.04 -3.20
CA VAL A 50 -1.51 4.16 -2.14
C VAL A 50 0.00 4.16 -2.13
N ASP A 51 0.57 4.39 -0.96
CA ASP A 51 2.02 4.39 -0.77
C ASP A 51 2.33 3.44 0.37
N ILE A 52 3.17 2.44 0.09
CA ILE A 52 3.54 1.45 1.10
C ILE A 52 5.04 1.49 1.30
N GLN A 53 5.46 1.74 2.53
CA GLN A 53 6.86 1.80 2.92
C GLN A 53 7.17 0.66 3.88
N LEU A 54 8.37 0.13 3.79
CA LEU A 54 8.79 -0.95 4.68
C LEU A 54 9.83 -0.43 5.67
N TYR A 55 9.69 -0.85 6.93
CA TYR A 55 10.58 -0.44 8.02
C TYR A 55 11.07 -1.66 8.74
N ASN A 56 12.28 -1.57 9.30
CA ASN A 56 12.74 -2.62 10.21
C ASN A 56 12.21 -2.34 11.62
N ILE A 57 12.53 -3.22 12.56
CA ILE A 57 12.00 -3.08 13.92
C ILE A 57 12.58 -1.88 14.66
N LEU A 58 13.65 -1.30 14.15
CA LEU A 58 14.23 -0.09 14.72
C LEU A 58 13.56 1.16 14.18
N GLY A 59 12.60 1.02 13.27
CA GLY A 59 11.92 2.17 12.70
C GLY A 59 12.63 2.79 11.51
N GLN A 60 13.67 2.16 11.01
CA GLN A 60 14.39 2.69 9.86
C GLN A 60 13.66 2.33 8.58
N ASN A 61 13.49 3.31 7.71
CA ASN A 61 12.81 3.11 6.44
C ASN A 61 13.74 2.37 5.49
N LEU A 62 13.30 1.22 5.01
CA LEU A 62 14.08 0.38 4.12
C LEU A 62 13.75 0.63 2.65
N GLY A 63 12.66 1.29 2.37
CA GLY A 63 12.31 1.61 0.99
C GLY A 63 10.83 1.54 0.71
N THR A 64 10.50 1.83 -0.53
CA THR A 64 9.12 1.87 -1.00
C THR A 64 8.76 0.53 -1.60
N VAL A 65 7.68 -0.05 -1.13
CA VAL A 65 7.16 -1.31 -1.67
C VAL A 65 6.17 -1.03 -2.79
N TYR A 66 5.39 0.02 -2.65
CA TYR A 66 4.35 0.33 -3.63
C TYR A 66 4.03 1.82 -3.53
N ASN A 67 3.85 2.48 -4.66
CA ASN A 67 3.53 3.91 -4.66
C ASN A 67 2.85 4.23 -5.98
N GLU A 68 1.54 4.02 -6.04
CA GLU A 68 0.77 4.22 -7.25
C GLU A 68 -0.67 4.51 -6.95
N MET A 69 -1.35 5.07 -7.92
CA MET A 69 -2.80 5.18 -7.86
C MET A 69 -3.40 3.79 -8.01
N MET A 70 -4.26 3.42 -7.11
CA MET A 70 -4.89 2.11 -7.12
C MET A 70 -6.38 2.27 -7.29
N THR A 71 -6.96 1.59 -8.28
CA THR A 71 -8.40 1.57 -8.45
C THR A 71 -9.01 0.59 -7.45
N GLN A 72 -10.30 0.70 -7.25
CA GLN A 72 -11.02 -0.20 -6.38
C GLN A 72 -10.73 -1.66 -6.78
N GLY A 73 -10.43 -2.48 -5.81
CA GLY A 73 -10.11 -3.88 -6.06
C GLY A 73 -9.07 -4.38 -5.09
N SER A 74 -8.50 -5.54 -5.40
CA SER A 74 -7.50 -6.15 -4.54
C SER A 74 -6.22 -6.46 -5.31
N ILE A 75 -5.09 -6.42 -4.61
CA ILE A 75 -3.81 -6.80 -5.17
C ILE A 75 -2.99 -7.55 -4.11
N GLU A 76 -2.01 -8.30 -4.59
CA GLU A 76 -1.04 -8.95 -3.74
C GLU A 76 0.31 -8.44 -4.15
N ILE A 77 1.06 -7.92 -3.21
CA ILE A 77 2.35 -7.30 -3.48
C ILE A 77 3.44 -8.18 -2.90
N ASN A 78 4.33 -8.67 -3.76
CA ASN A 78 5.46 -9.48 -3.31
C ASN A 78 6.54 -8.55 -2.78
N ILE A 79 6.78 -8.59 -1.49
CA ILE A 79 7.70 -7.66 -0.87
C ILE A 79 9.12 -7.85 -1.37
N ARG A 80 9.56 -9.08 -1.55
CA ARG A 80 10.94 -9.33 -1.99
C ARG A 80 11.19 -8.82 -3.40
N GLU A 81 10.19 -8.92 -4.27
CA GLU A 81 10.35 -8.42 -5.63
C GLU A 81 10.36 -6.90 -5.69
N ARG A 82 9.73 -6.26 -4.74
CA ARG A 82 9.64 -4.81 -4.76
C ARG A 82 10.81 -4.13 -4.08
N MET A 83 11.51 -4.84 -3.22
CA MET A 83 12.62 -4.23 -2.48
C MET A 83 13.91 -4.41 -3.25
N PRO A 84 14.72 -3.34 -3.36
CA PRO A 84 15.96 -3.41 -4.11
C PRO A 84 17.06 -4.15 -3.38
N GLN A 85 16.87 -4.44 -2.11
CA GLN A 85 17.91 -5.05 -1.29
C GLN A 85 17.40 -6.35 -0.71
N TYR A 86 18.33 -7.21 -0.33
CA TYR A 86 17.99 -8.45 0.32
C TYR A 86 17.45 -8.17 1.71
N LEU A 87 16.36 -8.84 2.05
CA LEU A 87 15.77 -8.73 3.39
C LEU A 87 16.11 -9.97 4.18
N ALA A 88 16.81 -9.78 5.28
CA ALA A 88 17.12 -10.89 6.18
C ALA A 88 15.84 -11.41 6.81
N THR A 89 15.86 -12.67 7.22
CA THR A 89 14.74 -13.25 7.94
C THR A 89 14.49 -12.45 9.21
N GLY A 90 13.25 -12.10 9.45
CA GLY A 90 12.92 -11.34 10.65
C GLY A 90 11.60 -10.61 10.51
N LYS A 91 11.32 -9.81 11.51
CA LYS A 91 10.07 -9.06 11.57
C LYS A 91 10.28 -7.65 11.03
N TYR A 92 9.35 -7.21 10.21
CA TYR A 92 9.37 -5.89 9.61
C TYR A 92 8.01 -5.26 9.82
N ILE A 93 7.94 -3.96 9.59
CA ILE A 93 6.69 -3.23 9.68
C ILE A 93 6.46 -2.54 8.37
N TYR A 94 5.28 -2.70 7.78
CA TYR A 94 4.94 -1.91 6.61
C TYR A 94 3.91 -0.86 7.01
N ARG A 95 4.02 0.29 6.39
CA ARG A 95 3.07 1.37 6.60
C ARG A 95 2.41 1.69 5.28
N ILE A 96 1.10 1.69 5.28
CA ILE A 96 0.31 2.04 4.10
C ILE A 96 -0.22 3.45 4.31
N ARG A 97 -0.01 4.30 3.33
CA ARG A 97 -0.61 5.62 3.35
C ARG A 97 -1.59 5.71 2.19
N VAL A 98 -2.85 5.94 2.51
CA VAL A 98 -3.93 6.08 1.54
C VAL A 98 -4.31 7.53 1.54
N GLN A 99 -4.02 8.23 0.47
CA GLN A 99 -4.05 9.68 0.42
C GLN A 99 -3.11 10.18 1.51
N ASP A 100 -3.63 10.80 2.56
CA ASP A 100 -2.79 11.26 3.66
C ASP A 100 -3.09 10.52 4.97
N LYS A 101 -3.81 9.41 4.89
CA LYS A 101 -4.13 8.61 6.07
C LYS A 101 -3.17 7.43 6.16
N LYS A 102 -2.82 7.04 7.38
CA LYS A 102 -1.80 6.02 7.61
C LYS A 102 -2.35 4.79 8.30
N LEU A 103 -1.95 3.64 7.81
CA LEU A 103 -2.29 2.34 8.40
C LEU A 103 -0.99 1.56 8.53
N SER A 104 -0.85 0.77 9.58
CA SER A 104 0.38 0.03 9.79
C SER A 104 0.12 -1.38 10.24
N LYS A 105 1.04 -2.29 9.91
CA LYS A 105 0.97 -3.66 10.37
C LYS A 105 2.35 -4.28 10.26
N SER A 106 2.61 -5.28 11.08
CA SER A 106 3.89 -5.97 10.98
C SER A 106 3.79 -7.14 10.01
N VAL A 107 4.93 -7.49 9.43
CA VAL A 107 5.04 -8.61 8.52
C VAL A 107 6.31 -9.36 8.85
N MET A 108 6.25 -10.69 8.75
CA MET A 108 7.41 -11.52 9.00
C MET A 108 8.01 -11.93 7.66
N VAL A 109 9.29 -11.70 7.50
CA VAL A 109 10.03 -12.13 6.31
C VAL A 109 10.77 -13.40 6.70
N THR A 110 10.53 -14.46 5.98
CA THR A 110 11.16 -15.76 6.26
C THR A 110 12.03 -16.20 5.11
#